data_19188ba5f9d4751db082842234b1eb2d
#
_entry.id   19188ba5f9d4751db082842234b1eb2d
#
_cell.length_a   1.000
_cell.length_b   1.000
_cell.length_c   1.000
_cell.angle_alpha   90.00
_cell.angle_beta   90.00
_cell.angle_gamma   90.00
#
_symmetry.space_group_name_H-M   'P 1'
#
loop_
_entity.id
_entity.type
_entity.pdbx_description
1 polymer ?
#
loop_
_entity_poly.entity_id
_entity_poly.type
_entity_poly.pdbx_seq_one_letter_code
_entity_poly.pdbx_strand_id
1 'polypeptide(L)'
;IYELADMIPSIRLAVSLTTADEELRNSLMPVNKTNPLPELKKAIAYYSGKTGKRVTLEAALLSGVNTGRESAENIIEFSEGLDVNINLIPWNPVDNLPFKEPSAKESSYFLKMLEASGLNVTLRKHRGRKIGGACGQLGKTERRTE
;
A
#
# COMPACT_ATOMS: atom_id res chain seq x y z
N ILE A 1 4.38 7.12 14.17
CA ILE A 1 5.56 6.37 13.74
C ILE A 1 6.75 6.70 14.65
N TYR A 2 7.02 7.97 14.93
CA TYR A 2 8.12 8.39 15.80
C TYR A 2 8.05 7.74 17.18
N GLU A 3 6.93 7.91 17.88
CA GLU A 3 6.70 7.29 19.20
C GLU A 3 6.85 5.76 19.16
N LEU A 4 6.39 5.11 18.09
CA LEU A 4 6.52 3.68 17.92
C LEU A 4 8.00 3.25 17.83
N ALA A 5 8.80 4.01 17.09
CA ALA A 5 10.23 3.76 16.98
C ALA A 5 10.98 3.90 18.31
N ASP A 6 10.55 4.84 19.15
CA ASP A 6 11.18 5.11 20.43
C ASP A 6 10.75 4.14 21.54
N MET A 7 9.46 3.79 21.57
CA MET A 7 8.89 2.97 22.65
C MET A 7 9.00 1.46 22.40
N ILE A 8 8.85 1.02 21.14
CA ILE A 8 8.77 -0.41 20.80
C ILE A 8 9.59 -0.72 19.54
N PRO A 9 10.92 -0.56 19.58
CA PRO A 9 11.79 -0.75 18.41
C PRO A 9 11.81 -2.19 17.88
N SER A 10 11.24 -3.14 18.61
CA SER A 10 11.16 -4.55 18.18
C SER A 10 10.06 -4.83 17.15
N ILE A 11 9.04 -3.99 17.02
CA ILE A 11 7.92 -4.16 16.09
C ILE A 11 8.39 -3.99 14.65
N ARG A 12 7.74 -4.65 13.69
CA ARG A 12 7.87 -4.39 12.26
C ARG A 12 6.78 -3.44 11.82
N LEU A 13 7.16 -2.38 11.11
CA LEU A 13 6.23 -1.37 10.62
C LEU A 13 5.79 -1.69 9.19
N ALA A 14 4.48 -1.69 8.97
CA ALA A 14 3.88 -1.64 7.65
C ALA A 14 3.06 -0.35 7.52
N VAL A 15 3.18 0.31 6.38
CA VAL A 15 2.52 1.58 6.08
C VAL A 15 1.71 1.44 4.82
N SER A 16 0.42 1.73 4.89
CA SER A 16 -0.44 1.80 3.71
C SER A 16 -0.09 3.06 2.91
N LEU A 17 0.68 2.87 1.83
CA LEU A 17 1.03 3.94 0.90
C LEU A 17 -0.05 4.13 -0.16
N THR A 18 -0.48 3.03 -0.81
CA THR A 18 -1.43 2.93 -1.91
C THR A 18 -0.99 3.68 -3.17
N THR A 19 -0.60 4.93 -3.06
CA THR A 19 -0.04 5.76 -4.12
C THR A 19 0.92 6.78 -3.53
N ALA A 20 1.90 7.21 -4.32
CA ALA A 20 2.81 8.30 -3.98
C ALA A 20 2.52 9.57 -4.78
N ASP A 21 1.33 9.69 -5.35
CA ASP A 21 0.74 10.92 -5.85
C ASP A 21 -0.06 11.58 -4.72
N GLU A 22 0.27 12.83 -4.38
CA GLU A 22 -0.33 13.55 -3.25
C GLU A 22 -1.83 13.80 -3.44
N GLU A 23 -2.26 14.19 -4.65
CA GLU A 23 -3.66 14.50 -4.92
C GLU A 23 -4.51 13.23 -4.95
N LEU A 24 -4.03 12.21 -5.64
CA LEU A 24 -4.68 10.91 -5.68
C LEU A 24 -4.75 10.30 -4.27
N ARG A 25 -3.68 10.41 -3.49
CA ARG A 25 -3.65 9.90 -2.12
C ARG A 25 -4.64 10.64 -1.21
N ASN A 26 -4.78 11.95 -1.36
CA ASN A 26 -5.78 12.75 -0.64
C ASN A 26 -7.22 12.28 -0.95
N SER A 27 -7.47 11.87 -2.18
CA SER A 27 -8.78 11.38 -2.60
C SER A 27 -9.08 9.97 -2.10
N LEU A 28 -8.08 9.07 -2.12
CA LEU A 28 -8.22 7.67 -1.72
C LEU A 28 -8.10 7.46 -0.20
N MET A 29 -7.29 8.28 0.46
CA MET A 29 -6.90 8.12 1.86
C MET A 29 -6.99 9.47 2.59
N PRO A 30 -8.14 9.84 3.16
CA PRO A 30 -8.33 11.13 3.83
C PRO A 30 -7.30 11.45 4.93
N VAL A 31 -6.70 10.43 5.54
CA VAL A 31 -5.62 10.58 6.54
C VAL A 31 -4.38 11.28 5.98
N ASN A 32 -4.20 11.31 4.66
CA ASN A 32 -3.08 11.99 4.02
C ASN A 32 -3.10 13.50 4.26
N LYS A 33 -4.27 14.11 4.40
CA LYS A 33 -4.41 15.55 4.68
C LYS A 33 -3.71 15.98 5.96
N THR A 34 -3.61 15.07 6.92
CA THR A 34 -2.92 15.31 8.20
C THR A 34 -1.52 14.68 8.25
N ASN A 35 -1.22 13.78 7.31
CA ASN A 35 0.05 13.07 7.21
C ASN A 35 0.52 13.03 5.75
N PRO A 36 0.93 14.17 5.17
CA PRO A 36 1.32 14.26 3.76
C PRO A 36 2.58 13.44 3.47
N LEU A 37 2.76 13.09 2.20
CA LEU A 37 3.85 12.22 1.74
C LEU A 37 5.24 12.65 2.21
N PRO A 38 5.63 13.94 2.19
CA PRO A 38 6.94 14.34 2.69
C PRO A 38 7.16 14.05 4.17
N GLU A 39 6.15 14.25 5.00
CA GLU A 39 6.22 13.96 6.44
C GLU A 39 6.21 12.45 6.70
N LEU A 40 5.44 11.71 5.91
CA LEU A 40 5.45 10.26 5.96
C LEU A 40 6.84 9.70 5.60
N LYS A 41 7.48 10.23 4.55
CA LYS A 41 8.84 9.84 4.13
C LYS A 41 9.85 10.07 5.26
N LYS A 42 9.80 11.23 5.92
CA LYS A 42 10.66 11.55 7.08
C LYS A 42 10.44 10.56 8.23
N ALA A 43 9.19 10.27 8.54
CA ALA A 43 8.85 9.35 9.64
C ALA A 43 9.32 7.91 9.36
N ILE A 44 9.24 7.45 8.11
CA ILE A 44 9.76 6.14 7.67
C ILE A 44 11.29 6.11 7.80
N ALA A 45 11.98 7.14 7.33
CA ALA A 45 13.42 7.25 7.43
C ALA A 45 13.90 7.24 8.89
N TYR A 46 13.21 7.99 9.76
CA TYR A 46 13.48 8.00 11.20
C TYR A 46 13.31 6.60 11.81
N TYR A 47 12.18 5.93 11.50
CA TYR A 47 11.91 4.60 12.01
C TYR A 47 13.01 3.61 11.62
N SER A 48 13.38 3.56 10.35
CA SER A 48 14.43 2.65 9.86
C SER A 48 15.79 2.98 10.48
N GLY A 49 16.16 4.26 10.56
CA GLY A 49 17.40 4.70 11.19
C GLY A 49 17.48 4.36 12.68
N LYS A 50 16.37 4.52 13.42
CA LYS A 50 16.30 4.27 14.86
C LYS A 50 16.29 2.79 15.19
N THR A 51 15.57 1.98 14.42
CA THR A 51 15.31 0.57 14.73
C THR A 51 16.21 -0.41 13.98
N GLY A 52 16.89 0.05 12.93
CA GLY A 52 17.63 -0.80 11.99
C GLY A 52 16.71 -1.74 11.19
N LYS A 53 15.40 -1.47 11.14
CA LYS A 53 14.42 -2.33 10.48
C LYS A 53 13.89 -1.70 9.21
N ARG A 54 13.72 -2.56 8.22
CA ARG A 54 13.06 -2.23 6.97
C ARG A 54 11.57 -2.02 7.18
N VAL A 55 11.00 -1.00 6.54
CA VAL A 55 9.55 -0.73 6.55
C VAL A 55 8.89 -1.37 5.34
N THR A 56 7.70 -1.93 5.51
CA THR A 56 6.90 -2.43 4.40
C THR A 56 5.90 -1.35 3.96
N LEU A 57 5.97 -0.95 2.69
CA LEU A 57 4.98 -0.09 2.06
C LEU A 57 3.91 -0.95 1.40
N GLU A 58 2.68 -0.83 1.83
CA GLU A 58 1.56 -1.57 1.23
C GLU A 58 0.85 -0.69 0.20
N ALA A 59 0.72 -1.20 -1.02
CA ALA A 59 0.06 -0.53 -2.13
C ALA A 59 -1.11 -1.36 -2.64
N ALA A 60 -2.33 -0.93 -2.34
CA ALA A 60 -3.54 -1.49 -2.94
C ALA A 60 -3.61 -1.07 -4.42
N LEU A 61 -3.65 -2.04 -5.33
CA LEU A 61 -3.71 -1.80 -6.77
C LEU A 61 -5.15 -1.70 -7.25
N LEU A 62 -5.51 -0.56 -7.79
CA LEU A 62 -6.83 -0.22 -8.32
C LEU A 62 -6.72 -0.09 -9.84
N SER A 63 -7.40 -0.96 -10.59
CA SER A 63 -7.30 -0.99 -12.07
C SER A 63 -7.61 0.37 -12.69
N GLY A 64 -6.72 0.86 -13.54
CA GLY A 64 -6.87 2.13 -14.26
C GLY A 64 -6.76 3.38 -13.37
N VAL A 65 -6.43 3.23 -12.08
CA VAL A 65 -6.32 4.35 -11.13
C VAL A 65 -4.86 4.59 -10.73
N ASN A 66 -4.20 3.57 -10.16
CA ASN A 66 -2.83 3.69 -9.65
C ASN A 66 -1.91 2.56 -10.16
N THR A 67 -2.21 1.98 -11.30
CA THR A 67 -1.45 0.88 -11.91
C THR A 67 -0.70 1.29 -13.18
N GLY A 68 -0.71 2.58 -13.49
CA GLY A 68 -0.03 3.16 -14.64
C GLY A 68 1.46 3.43 -14.39
N ARG A 69 2.16 3.81 -15.47
CA ARG A 69 3.60 4.11 -15.45
C ARG A 69 3.93 5.25 -14.48
N GLU A 70 3.20 6.36 -14.54
CA GLU A 70 3.38 7.51 -13.67
C GLU A 70 3.26 7.13 -12.19
N SER A 71 2.26 6.28 -11.85
CA SER A 71 2.10 5.79 -10.48
C SER A 71 3.28 4.95 -10.01
N ALA A 72 3.90 4.18 -10.90
CA ALA A 72 5.12 3.43 -10.58
C ALA A 72 6.32 4.38 -10.38
N GLU A 73 6.51 5.36 -11.27
CA GLU A 73 7.56 6.37 -11.18
C GLU A 73 7.45 7.16 -9.86
N ASN A 74 6.26 7.57 -9.46
CA ASN A 74 6.03 8.25 -8.18
C ASN A 74 6.41 7.38 -6.96
N ILE A 75 6.08 6.08 -6.99
CA ILE A 75 6.49 5.16 -5.90
C ILE A 75 8.00 4.97 -5.87
N ILE A 76 8.65 4.90 -7.03
CA ILE A 76 10.11 4.80 -7.13
C ILE A 76 10.76 6.03 -6.50
N GLU A 77 10.35 7.23 -6.90
CA GLU A 77 10.86 8.51 -6.37
C GLU A 77 10.61 8.63 -4.86
N PHE A 78 9.41 8.28 -4.40
CA PHE A 78 9.11 8.27 -2.98
C PHE A 78 10.04 7.33 -2.20
N SER A 79 10.37 6.20 -2.78
CA SER A 79 11.20 5.16 -2.13
C SER A 79 12.69 5.45 -2.14
N GLU A 80 13.14 6.45 -2.91
CA GLU A 80 14.56 6.83 -2.96
C GLU A 80 15.11 7.20 -1.58
N GLY A 81 16.22 6.56 -1.22
CA GLY A 81 16.88 6.78 0.08
C GLY A 81 16.21 6.10 1.28
N LEU A 82 15.14 5.33 1.07
CA LEU A 82 14.47 4.56 2.11
C LEU A 82 14.83 3.07 2.05
N ASP A 83 15.01 2.44 3.20
CA ASP A 83 15.10 0.98 3.29
C ASP A 83 13.70 0.39 3.44
N VAL A 84 13.08 0.05 2.31
CA VAL A 84 11.70 -0.41 2.25
C VAL A 84 11.52 -1.68 1.42
N ASN A 85 10.47 -2.43 1.75
CA ASN A 85 9.86 -3.44 0.88
C ASN A 85 8.52 -2.91 0.39
N ILE A 86 8.16 -3.20 -0.85
CA ILE A 86 6.84 -2.85 -1.39
C ILE A 86 5.99 -4.12 -1.49
N ASN A 87 4.80 -4.08 -0.90
CA ASN A 87 3.83 -5.16 -0.96
C ASN A 87 2.62 -4.70 -1.78
N LEU A 88 2.53 -5.21 -3.01
CA LEU A 88 1.44 -4.92 -3.92
C LEU A 88 0.25 -5.83 -3.62
N ILE A 89 -0.91 -5.24 -3.38
CA ILE A 89 -2.14 -5.93 -2.99
C ILE A 89 -3.20 -5.62 -4.04
N PRO A 90 -3.47 -6.53 -5.01
CA PRO A 90 -4.55 -6.33 -5.94
C PRO A 90 -5.87 -6.10 -5.20
N TRP A 91 -6.67 -5.15 -5.67
CA TRP A 91 -7.93 -4.80 -5.06
C TRP A 91 -8.91 -5.97 -5.07
N ASN A 92 -9.57 -6.20 -3.95
CA ASN A 92 -10.74 -7.09 -3.91
C ASN A 92 -11.99 -6.24 -4.10
N PRO A 93 -12.86 -6.56 -5.07
CA PRO A 93 -14.12 -5.86 -5.22
C PRO A 93 -14.93 -5.85 -3.92
N VAL A 94 -15.36 -4.68 -3.54
CA VAL A 94 -16.23 -4.43 -2.38
C VAL A 94 -17.47 -3.71 -2.89
N ASP A 95 -18.65 -4.13 -2.44
CA ASP A 95 -19.88 -3.48 -2.84
C ASP A 95 -19.86 -2.00 -2.44
N ASN A 96 -20.46 -1.17 -3.27
CA ASN A 96 -20.58 0.28 -3.11
C ASN A 96 -19.27 1.08 -3.29
N LEU A 97 -18.17 0.45 -3.73
CA LEU A 97 -16.97 1.17 -4.14
C LEU A 97 -16.76 1.04 -5.66
N PRO A 98 -16.38 2.13 -6.34
CA PRO A 98 -16.28 2.14 -7.81
C PRO A 98 -15.01 1.49 -8.36
N PHE A 99 -14.16 0.97 -7.49
CA PHE A 99 -12.85 0.45 -7.88
C PHE A 99 -12.93 -0.97 -8.42
N LYS A 100 -12.06 -1.24 -9.41
CA LYS A 100 -11.95 -2.55 -10.05
C LYS A 100 -10.63 -3.22 -9.68
N GLU A 101 -10.67 -4.55 -9.65
CA GLU A 101 -9.48 -5.36 -9.55
C GLU A 101 -8.63 -5.21 -10.81
N PRO A 102 -7.29 -5.01 -10.69
CA PRO A 102 -6.41 -5.04 -11.84
C PRO A 102 -6.31 -6.46 -12.41
N SER A 103 -6.19 -6.57 -13.73
CA SER A 103 -5.89 -7.85 -14.37
C SER A 103 -4.52 -8.39 -13.94
N ALA A 104 -4.31 -9.68 -14.10
CA ALA A 104 -3.01 -10.30 -13.83
C ALA A 104 -1.88 -9.68 -14.67
N LYS A 105 -2.19 -9.31 -15.93
CA LYS A 105 -1.25 -8.63 -16.83
C LYS A 105 -0.88 -7.24 -16.32
N GLU A 106 -1.88 -6.47 -15.89
CA GLU A 106 -1.71 -5.11 -15.34
C GLU A 106 -0.87 -5.15 -14.06
N SER A 107 -1.22 -6.03 -13.12
CA SER A 107 -0.46 -6.22 -11.87
C SER A 107 0.98 -6.68 -12.11
N SER A 108 1.18 -7.60 -13.07
CA SER A 108 2.51 -8.08 -13.43
C SER A 108 3.36 -7.01 -14.13
N TYR A 109 2.74 -6.16 -14.95
CA TYR A 109 3.42 -5.05 -15.59
C TYR A 109 3.90 -4.03 -14.54
N PHE A 110 3.01 -3.65 -13.62
CA PHE A 110 3.34 -2.72 -12.54
C PHE A 110 4.46 -3.25 -11.62
N LEU A 111 4.38 -4.54 -11.25
CA LEU A 111 5.43 -5.23 -10.49
C LEU A 111 6.78 -5.10 -11.17
N LYS A 112 6.85 -5.43 -12.47
CA LYS A 112 8.10 -5.39 -13.24
C LYS A 112 8.70 -3.99 -13.34
N MET A 113 7.90 -2.95 -13.43
CA MET A 113 8.40 -1.56 -13.43
C MET A 113 9.11 -1.23 -12.12
N LEU A 114 8.53 -1.60 -11.00
CA LEU A 114 9.14 -1.36 -9.69
C LEU A 114 10.38 -2.24 -9.46
N GLU A 115 10.35 -3.51 -9.85
CA GLU A 115 11.53 -4.40 -9.76
C GLU A 115 12.70 -3.91 -10.62
N ALA A 116 12.41 -3.37 -11.82
CA ALA A 116 13.42 -2.83 -12.71
C ALA A 116 14.19 -1.62 -12.14
N SER A 117 13.60 -0.91 -11.17
CA SER A 117 14.28 0.17 -10.45
C SER A 117 15.13 -0.31 -9.25
N GLY A 118 15.19 -1.63 -9.03
CA GLY A 118 15.95 -2.22 -7.92
C GLY A 118 15.19 -2.30 -6.59
N LEU A 119 13.92 -1.95 -6.58
CA LEU A 119 13.08 -2.06 -5.38
C LEU A 119 12.75 -3.54 -5.08
N ASN A 120 12.71 -3.86 -3.79
CA ASN A 120 12.25 -5.16 -3.34
C ASN A 120 10.72 -5.16 -3.29
N VAL A 121 10.09 -5.90 -4.20
CA VAL A 121 8.65 -5.88 -4.40
C VAL A 121 8.04 -7.27 -4.29
N THR A 122 6.88 -7.38 -3.69
CA THR A 122 6.10 -8.62 -3.60
C THR A 122 4.69 -8.35 -4.09
N LEU A 123 4.20 -9.17 -5.01
CA LEU A 123 2.80 -9.18 -5.43
C LEU A 123 2.03 -10.23 -4.63
N ARG A 124 1.10 -9.77 -3.81
CA ARG A 124 0.28 -10.65 -2.98
C ARG A 124 -0.73 -11.43 -3.81
N LYS A 125 -0.77 -12.75 -3.62
CA LYS A 125 -1.81 -13.60 -4.22
C LYS A 125 -3.07 -13.55 -3.37
N HIS A 126 -4.22 -13.48 -4.03
CA HIS A 126 -5.51 -13.54 -3.33
C HIS A 126 -5.69 -14.88 -2.61
N ARG A 127 -6.09 -14.81 -1.35
CA ARG A 127 -6.52 -15.96 -0.55
C ARG A 127 -7.85 -15.65 0.14
N GLY A 128 -8.70 -16.66 0.30
CA GLY A 128 -9.97 -16.51 1.03
C GLY A 128 -11.14 -15.91 0.25
N ARG A 129 -10.99 -15.62 -1.05
CA ARG A 129 -12.04 -15.00 -1.89
C ARG A 129 -13.33 -15.82 -1.94
N LYS A 130 -13.19 -17.16 -2.08
CA LYS A 130 -14.35 -18.08 -2.19
C LYS A 130 -15.21 -18.15 -0.92
N ILE A 131 -14.69 -17.74 0.21
CA ILE A 131 -15.37 -17.78 1.52
C ILE A 131 -15.67 -16.39 2.07
N GLY A 132 -15.56 -15.33 1.24
CA GLY A 132 -15.79 -13.94 1.69
C GLY A 132 -14.80 -13.44 2.75
N GLY A 133 -13.66 -14.13 2.95
CA GLY A 133 -12.65 -13.81 3.95
C GLY A 133 -11.46 -13.01 3.42
N ALA A 134 -11.56 -12.44 2.22
CA ALA A 134 -10.51 -11.60 1.67
C ALA A 134 -10.49 -10.22 2.32
N CYS A 135 -9.36 -9.52 2.20
CA CYS A 135 -9.19 -8.18 2.75
C CYS A 135 -10.29 -7.23 2.24
N GLY A 136 -10.93 -6.51 3.15
CA GLY A 136 -12.06 -5.62 2.85
C GLY A 136 -13.43 -6.31 2.77
N GLN A 137 -13.51 -7.64 2.86
CA GLN A 137 -14.76 -8.39 2.80
C GLN A 137 -15.29 -8.81 4.18
N LEU A 138 -14.47 -8.71 5.23
CA LEU A 138 -14.88 -8.98 6.60
C LEU A 138 -15.71 -7.82 7.14
N GLY A 139 -16.91 -8.13 7.65
CA GLY A 139 -17.81 -7.11 8.24
C GLY A 139 -19.19 -7.02 7.59
N LYS A 140 -19.46 -7.76 6.52
CA LYS A 140 -20.83 -7.99 6.04
C LYS A 140 -21.50 -9.03 6.93
N THR A 141 -22.00 -8.61 8.07
CA THR A 141 -23.04 -9.36 8.78
C THR A 141 -24.34 -9.00 8.09
N GLU A 142 -24.85 -9.90 7.23
CA GLU A 142 -26.27 -9.88 6.91
C GLU A 142 -27.01 -9.95 8.24
N ARG A 143 -27.69 -8.87 8.61
CA ARG A 143 -28.72 -8.96 9.64
C ARG A 143 -29.77 -9.91 9.04
N ARG A 144 -29.78 -11.16 9.47
CA ARG A 144 -30.93 -12.01 9.29
C ARG A 144 -32.09 -11.29 9.97
N THR A 145 -32.95 -10.68 9.19
CA THR A 145 -34.31 -10.31 9.65
C THR A 145 -35.05 -11.62 9.86
N GLU A 146 -35.22 -11.98 11.10
CA GLU A 146 -36.29 -12.88 11.52
C GLU A 146 -37.63 -12.20 11.35
#